data_d58352c305cbb087c1613eb3313d8eea
#
_entry.id   d58352c305cbb087c1613eb3313d8eea
#
_cell.length_a   1.000
_cell.length_b   1.000
_cell.length_c   1.000
_cell.angle_alpha   90.00
_cell.angle_beta   90.00
_cell.angle_gamma   90.00
#
_symmetry.space_group_name_H-M   'P 1'
#
loop_
_entity.id
_entity.type
_entity.pdbx_description
1 polymer ?
#
loop_
_entity_poly.entity_id
_entity_poly.type
_entity_poly.pdbx_seq_one_letter_code
_entity_poly.pdbx_strand_id
1 'polypeptide(L)' 'MEHVKVGMFNLPGLRFEKGQLPEELQLEMSVWAKENHCGMPMNEWLWSFKTEAQRDWFILRWIDTIPKVEPEDE' A
#
# COMPACT_ATOMS: atom_id res chain seq x y z
N MET A 1 -13.44 3.76 -0.25
CA MET A 1 -12.01 3.96 -0.46
C MET A 1 -11.40 4.55 0.78
N GLU A 2 -10.27 4.03 1.16
CA GLU A 2 -9.69 4.43 2.42
C GLU A 2 -8.65 5.51 2.24
N HIS A 3 -8.63 6.48 3.15
CA HIS A 3 -7.65 7.54 3.14
C HIS A 3 -6.93 7.60 4.46
N VAL A 4 -5.65 7.92 4.39
CA VAL A 4 -4.80 8.01 5.56
C VAL A 4 -4.36 9.44 5.72
N LYS A 5 -4.37 9.90 6.94
CA LYS A 5 -3.95 11.27 7.20
C LYS A 5 -2.45 11.30 7.39
N VAL A 6 -1.79 12.09 6.55
CA VAL A 6 -0.34 12.28 6.63
C VAL A 6 -0.10 13.77 6.70
N GLY A 7 0.44 14.22 7.84
CA GLY A 7 0.58 15.64 8.05
C GLY A 7 -0.78 16.29 8.07
N MET A 8 -1.02 17.22 7.16
CA MET A 8 -2.30 17.90 7.09
C MET A 8 -3.15 17.41 5.92
N PHE A 9 -2.74 16.33 5.27
CA PHE A 9 -3.43 15.86 4.08
C PHE A 9 -4.01 14.49 4.29
N ASN A 10 -5.15 14.22 3.67
CA ASN A 10 -5.71 12.89 3.61
C ASN A 10 -5.30 12.28 2.28
N LEU A 11 -4.58 11.17 2.34
CA LEU A 11 -4.05 10.51 1.15
C LEU A 11 -4.71 9.15 0.97
N PRO A 12 -4.83 8.69 -0.28
CA PRO A 12 -5.34 7.35 -0.51
C PRO A 12 -4.49 6.33 0.24
N GLY A 13 -5.12 5.33 0.79
CA GLY A 13 -4.43 4.33 1.56
C GLY A 13 -4.77 2.92 1.14
N LEU A 14 -3.97 1.99 1.60
CA LEU A 14 -4.19 0.57 1.38
C LEU A 14 -3.90 -0.13 2.70
N ARG A 15 -4.88 -0.88 3.18
CA ARG A 15 -4.78 -1.53 4.47
C ARG A 15 -4.65 -3.04 4.30
N PHE A 16 -3.71 -3.63 5.02
CA PHE A 16 -3.53 -5.06 5.04
C PHE A 16 -3.89 -5.59 6.41
N GLU A 17 -4.17 -6.87 6.49
CA GLU A 17 -4.42 -7.49 7.77
C GLU A 17 -3.09 -7.70 8.49
N LYS A 18 -3.14 -7.63 9.80
CA LYS A 18 -1.95 -7.83 10.59
C LYS A 18 -1.42 -9.23 10.34
N GLY A 19 -0.14 -9.32 9.99
CA GLY A 19 0.46 -10.60 9.72
C GLY A 19 0.26 -11.10 8.31
N GLN A 20 -0.45 -10.35 7.49
CA GLN A 20 -0.69 -10.76 6.12
C GLN A 20 0.57 -10.67 5.27
N LEU A 21 1.45 -9.74 5.57
CA LEU A 21 2.64 -9.50 4.78
C LEU A 21 3.86 -10.08 5.47
N PRO A 22 4.52 -11.08 4.86
CA PRO A 22 5.79 -11.55 5.40
C PRO A 22 6.83 -10.44 5.38
N GLU A 23 7.78 -10.53 6.27
CA GLU A 23 8.80 -9.49 6.39
C GLU A 23 9.57 -9.32 5.09
N GLU A 24 9.89 -10.42 4.43
CA GLU A 24 10.62 -10.35 3.18
C GLU A 24 9.83 -9.62 2.11
N LEU A 25 8.53 -9.87 2.06
CA LEU A 25 7.68 -9.22 1.10
C LEU A 25 7.55 -7.74 1.39
N GLN A 26 7.45 -7.39 2.66
CA GLN A 26 7.38 -5.98 3.03
C GLN A 26 8.62 -5.24 2.56
N LEU A 27 9.78 -5.85 2.71
CA LEU A 27 11.02 -5.24 2.27
C LEU A 27 11.04 -5.07 0.75
N GLU A 28 10.64 -6.10 0.04
CA GLU A 28 10.57 -6.05 -1.41
C GLU A 28 9.65 -4.93 -1.89
N MET A 29 8.48 -4.84 -1.27
CA MET A 29 7.52 -3.82 -1.64
C MET A 29 8.05 -2.43 -1.35
N SER A 30 8.75 -2.28 -0.22
CA SER A 30 9.31 -0.99 0.14
C SER A 30 10.37 -0.54 -0.87
N VAL A 31 11.23 -1.46 -1.29
CA VAL A 31 12.25 -1.13 -2.27
C VAL A 31 11.62 -0.73 -3.60
N TRP A 32 10.66 -1.52 -4.05
CA TRP A 32 9.98 -1.24 -5.30
C TRP A 32 9.29 0.12 -5.26
N ALA A 33 8.59 0.38 -4.16
CA ALA A 33 7.86 1.64 -4.02
C ALA A 33 8.80 2.83 -4.02
N LYS A 34 9.95 2.68 -3.38
CA LYS A 34 10.92 3.75 -3.34
C LYS A 34 11.50 4.02 -4.72
N GLU A 35 11.80 2.96 -5.46
CA GLU A 35 12.37 3.10 -6.78
C GLU A 35 11.38 3.71 -7.76
N ASN A 36 10.11 3.43 -7.58
CA ASN A 36 9.09 3.90 -8.48
C ASN A 36 8.33 5.11 -7.95
N HIS A 37 8.71 5.60 -6.78
CA HIS A 37 8.01 6.72 -6.14
C HIS A 37 6.52 6.45 -6.04
N CYS A 38 6.17 5.25 -5.63
CA CYS A 38 4.79 4.81 -5.66
C CYS A 38 4.37 4.32 -4.28
N GLY A 39 4.05 5.26 -3.40
CA GLY A 39 3.54 4.91 -2.09
C GLY A 39 4.61 4.91 -1.01
N MET A 40 4.14 4.85 0.22
CA MET A 40 5.01 4.87 1.38
C MET A 40 4.37 4.06 2.49
N PRO A 41 5.12 3.12 3.09
CA PRO A 41 4.56 2.36 4.20
C PRO A 41 4.49 3.25 5.45
N MET A 42 3.33 3.28 6.05
CA MET A 42 3.13 3.98 7.30
C MET A 42 3.43 3.07 8.49
N ASN A 43 3.12 1.78 8.33
CA ASN A 43 3.47 0.75 9.30
C ASN A 43 3.30 -0.60 8.62
N GLU A 44 3.29 -1.69 9.40
CA GLU A 44 3.28 -3.03 8.84
C GLU A 44 2.04 -3.33 8.00
N TRP A 45 0.95 -2.62 8.26
CA TRP A 45 -0.31 -2.98 7.64
C TRP A 45 -0.98 -1.81 6.93
N LEU A 46 -0.31 -0.68 6.81
CA LEU A 46 -0.93 0.51 6.23
C LEU A 46 0.06 1.23 5.32
N TRP A 47 -0.38 1.47 4.10
CA TRP A 47 0.40 2.20 3.10
C TRP A 47 -0.35 3.44 2.70
N SER A 48 0.35 4.49 2.33
CA SER A 48 -0.28 5.71 1.81
C SER A 48 0.29 6.02 0.43
N PHE A 49 -0.52 6.66 -0.39
CA PHE A 49 -0.16 7.00 -1.76
C PHE A 49 -0.57 8.44 -2.03
N LYS A 50 0.12 9.08 -2.95
CA LYS A 50 -0.19 10.46 -3.27
C LYS A 50 -1.48 10.58 -4.07
N THR A 51 -1.77 9.62 -4.91
CA THR A 51 -2.96 9.64 -5.73
C THR A 51 -3.57 8.26 -5.76
N GLU A 52 -4.84 8.20 -6.16
CA GLU A 52 -5.51 6.92 -6.31
C GLU A 52 -4.90 6.10 -7.43
N ALA A 53 -4.43 6.77 -8.47
CA ALA A 53 -3.78 6.07 -9.57
C ALA A 53 -2.53 5.35 -9.10
N GLN A 54 -1.76 5.96 -8.22
CA GLN A 54 -0.59 5.30 -7.67
C GLN A 54 -0.97 4.09 -6.85
N ARG A 55 -2.04 4.21 -6.06
CA ARG A 55 -2.50 3.09 -5.27
C ARG A 55 -2.94 1.94 -6.17
N ASP A 56 -3.66 2.25 -7.24
CA ASP A 56 -4.10 1.21 -8.16
C ASP A 56 -2.91 0.54 -8.83
N TRP A 57 -1.91 1.32 -9.21
CA TRP A 57 -0.69 0.77 -9.80
C TRP A 57 0.00 -0.19 -8.83
N PHE A 58 0.09 0.21 -7.58
CA PHE A 58 0.70 -0.63 -6.56
C PHE A 58 -0.08 -1.94 -6.43
N ILE A 59 -1.39 -1.86 -6.40
CA ILE A 59 -2.21 -3.05 -6.28
C ILE A 59 -1.99 -3.98 -7.47
N LEU A 60 -1.98 -3.42 -8.67
CA LEU A 60 -1.78 -4.24 -9.87
C LEU A 60 -0.42 -4.92 -9.86
N ARG A 61 0.59 -4.24 -9.37
CA ARG A 61 1.93 -4.81 -9.34
C ARG A 61 2.03 -5.99 -8.37
N TRP A 62 1.34 -5.88 -7.25
CA TRP A 62 1.52 -6.85 -6.17
C TRP A 62 0.36 -7.78 -5.94
N ILE A 63 -0.70 -7.65 -6.72
CA ILE A 63 -1.93 -8.40 -6.44
C ILE A 63 -1.72 -9.90 -6.54
N ASP A 64 -0.83 -10.35 -7.43
CA ASP A 64 -0.56 -11.78 -7.57
C ASP A 64 0.40 -12.29 -6.52
N THR A 65 1.12 -11.40 -5.86
CA THR A 65 2.10 -11.76 -4.84
C THR A 65 1.49 -11.74 -3.46
N ILE A 66 0.58 -10.79 -3.20
CA ILE A 66 -0.04 -10.64 -1.90
C ILE A 66 -1.38 -11.35 -1.90
N PRO A 67 -1.51 -12.42 -1.13
CA PRO A 67 -2.80 -13.10 -1.06
C PRO A 67 -3.80 -12.21 -0.34
N LYS A 68 -5.03 -12.25 -0.78
CA LYS A 68 -6.13 -11.57 -0.10
C LYS A 68 -6.02 -10.08 -0.05
N VAL A 69 -5.43 -9.46 -1.04
CA VAL A 69 -5.50 -8.02 -1.16
C VAL A 69 -6.91 -7.67 -1.61
N GLU A 70 -7.59 -6.87 -0.82
CA GLU A 70 -8.95 -6.49 -1.13
C GLU A 70 -9.06 -5.00 -1.25
N PRO A 71 -9.79 -4.52 -2.26
CA PRO A 71 -10.04 -3.07 -2.36
C PRO A 71 -10.85 -2.62 -1.17
N GLU A 72 -10.61 -1.39 -0.80
CA GLU A 72 -11.28 -0.89 0.36
C GLU A 72 -12.71 -0.52 0.11
N ASP A 73 -13.15 -0.54 -1.05
CA ASP A 73 -14.46 -0.08 -1.34
C ASP A 73 -15.48 -1.12 -1.20
N GLU A 74 -15.38 -2.05 -0.43
CA GLU A 74 -16.33 -3.00 -0.27
C GLU A 74 -17.59 -2.66 0.03
#